data_dff5e1b7f1beb22f1d01b48d1ecefd5e
#
_entry.id   dff5e1b7f1beb22f1d01b48d1ecefd5e
#
_cell.length_a   1.000
_cell.length_b   1.000
_cell.length_c   1.000
_cell.angle_alpha   90.00
_cell.angle_beta   90.00
_cell.angle_gamma   90.00
#
_symmetry.space_group_name_H-M   'P 1'
#
loop_
_entity.id
_entity.type
_entity.pdbx_description
1 polymer ?
#
loop_
_entity_poly.entity_id
_entity_poly.type
_entity_poly.pdbx_seq_one_letter_code
_entity_poly.pdbx_strand_id
1 'polypeptide(L)'
;MNKLNNILAVAAIALTFTACSSDNDIPADNGKEYPISLSVGISDLSVVTRASSTLEFGELGLYITRNGDKTLQGKYLCNNAQFTYGINGWSCTNTYYWAADNATIDYVAYYPYQSTVTGNYISWDVIDQRNVNRDLLYQNASNVANTDSHSIDITLGHVCSKLVVNVSKLGSEIAEGTKISSIKIGGLKPKGTFNLTDGTWDSSNETAADIEMAAFVTPNQGMEATFEAILIPQTAPFTLTIRLDDNSEYQLAVPSHTFAAGTCYTLTIQVGQDKVNLGNITQTPWSEVNGGSLNAQ
;
A
#
# COMPACT_ATOMS: atom_id res chain seq x y z
N MET A 1 -23.99 -47.13 55.95
CA MET A 1 -23.25 -47.08 54.67
C MET A 1 -23.85 -45.96 53.85
N ASN A 2 -23.34 -44.75 54.00
CA ASN A 2 -23.89 -43.56 53.35
C ASN A 2 -22.97 -43.19 52.15
N LYS A 3 -23.54 -43.18 50.97
CA LYS A 3 -22.88 -42.69 49.78
C LYS A 3 -23.11 -41.17 49.66
N LEU A 4 -22.02 -40.42 49.78
CA LEU A 4 -22.01 -38.99 49.53
C LEU A 4 -21.96 -38.72 48.02
N ASN A 5 -22.98 -38.09 47.49
CA ASN A 5 -22.97 -37.59 46.13
C ASN A 5 -22.32 -36.18 46.11
N ASN A 6 -21.15 -36.07 45.53
CA ASN A 6 -20.53 -34.78 45.21
C ASN A 6 -21.19 -34.19 43.97
N ILE A 7 -21.96 -33.14 44.15
CA ILE A 7 -22.43 -32.28 43.06
C ILE A 7 -21.36 -31.23 42.81
N LEU A 8 -20.70 -31.33 41.67
CA LEU A 8 -19.75 -30.33 41.19
C LEU A 8 -20.55 -29.18 40.55
N ALA A 9 -20.65 -28.07 41.27
CA ALA A 9 -21.24 -26.85 40.72
C ALA A 9 -20.19 -26.16 39.82
N VAL A 10 -20.42 -26.18 38.51
CA VAL A 10 -19.66 -25.38 37.56
C VAL A 10 -20.19 -23.96 37.63
N ALA A 11 -19.45 -23.06 38.26
CA ALA A 11 -19.73 -21.64 38.23
C ALA A 11 -19.36 -21.09 36.87
N ALA A 12 -20.36 -20.79 36.05
CA ALA A 12 -20.18 -20.00 34.81
C ALA A 12 -19.89 -18.55 35.22
N ILE A 13 -18.64 -18.13 35.06
CA ILE A 13 -18.27 -16.72 35.20
C ILE A 13 -18.72 -16.02 33.90
N ALA A 14 -19.85 -15.34 33.99
CA ALA A 14 -20.24 -14.39 32.97
C ALA A 14 -19.31 -13.16 33.06
N LEU A 15 -18.35 -13.05 32.18
CA LEU A 15 -17.58 -11.83 31.98
C LEU A 15 -18.50 -10.79 31.31
N THR A 16 -19.07 -9.92 32.12
CA THR A 16 -19.76 -8.72 31.63
C THR A 16 -18.67 -7.74 31.19
N PHE A 17 -18.47 -7.66 29.89
CA PHE A 17 -17.72 -6.54 29.30
C PHE A 17 -18.59 -5.29 29.43
N THR A 18 -18.25 -4.41 30.36
CA THR A 18 -18.77 -3.05 30.35
C THR A 18 -18.08 -2.31 29.22
N ALA A 19 -18.73 -2.25 28.05
CA ALA A 19 -18.36 -1.34 26.98
C ALA A 19 -18.57 0.08 27.49
N CYS A 20 -17.49 0.86 27.58
CA CYS A 20 -17.62 2.32 27.67
C CYS A 20 -18.19 2.79 26.34
N SER A 21 -19.46 3.16 26.32
CA SER A 21 -20.11 3.79 25.19
C SER A 21 -19.52 5.17 24.99
N SER A 22 -18.73 5.38 23.94
CA SER A 22 -18.64 6.69 23.32
C SER A 22 -19.96 6.91 22.58
N ASP A 23 -20.63 8.01 22.88
CA ASP A 23 -21.93 8.42 22.34
C ASP A 23 -21.97 8.38 20.80
N ASN A 24 -22.34 7.24 20.25
CA ASN A 24 -22.85 7.11 18.91
C ASN A 24 -24.10 6.23 19.01
N ASP A 25 -25.22 6.86 19.41
CA ASP A 25 -26.53 6.23 19.36
C ASP A 25 -26.89 5.86 17.91
N ILE A 26 -26.49 4.64 17.51
CA ILE A 26 -27.05 3.96 16.35
C ILE A 26 -28.30 3.27 16.86
N PRO A 27 -29.52 3.62 16.37
CA PRO A 27 -30.71 2.87 16.71
C PRO A 27 -30.53 1.43 16.19
N ALA A 28 -30.29 0.49 17.10
CA ALA A 28 -30.24 -0.92 16.73
C ALA A 28 -31.67 -1.36 16.33
N ASP A 29 -31.81 -1.91 15.14
CA ASP A 29 -33.05 -2.56 14.70
C ASP A 29 -33.26 -3.80 15.58
N ASN A 30 -34.36 -3.83 16.35
CA ASN A 30 -34.78 -4.96 17.19
C ASN A 30 -33.75 -5.55 18.17
N GLY A 31 -32.71 -4.79 18.55
CA GLY A 31 -31.67 -5.24 19.50
C GLY A 31 -30.69 -6.26 18.92
N LYS A 32 -30.66 -6.45 17.61
CA LYS A 32 -29.60 -7.20 16.93
C LYS A 32 -28.42 -6.30 16.67
N GLU A 33 -27.24 -6.81 16.99
CA GLU A 33 -25.98 -6.17 16.66
C GLU A 33 -25.38 -6.86 15.44
N TYR A 34 -24.96 -6.08 14.45
CA TYR A 34 -24.36 -6.56 13.21
C TYR A 34 -22.89 -6.09 13.16
N PRO A 35 -21.94 -6.84 13.75
CA PRO A 35 -20.56 -6.43 13.76
C PRO A 35 -19.98 -6.40 12.34
N ILE A 36 -19.23 -5.36 12.03
CA ILE A 36 -18.56 -5.20 10.75
C ILE A 36 -17.32 -6.08 10.74
N SER A 37 -17.23 -6.95 9.75
CA SER A 37 -16.02 -7.69 9.40
C SER A 37 -15.40 -7.15 8.11
N LEU A 38 -14.12 -7.45 7.86
CA LEU A 38 -13.41 -7.01 6.66
C LEU A 38 -12.91 -8.20 5.84
N SER A 39 -13.10 -8.11 4.53
CA SER A 39 -12.43 -8.92 3.53
C SER A 39 -11.59 -7.97 2.68
N VAL A 40 -10.26 -8.10 2.71
CA VAL A 40 -9.36 -7.14 2.06
C VAL A 40 -8.48 -7.83 1.04
N GLY A 41 -8.43 -7.31 -0.18
CA GLY A 41 -7.57 -7.72 -1.28
C GLY A 41 -6.90 -6.52 -1.95
N ILE A 42 -6.02 -6.79 -2.92
CA ILE A 42 -5.40 -5.80 -3.80
C ILE A 42 -5.94 -5.97 -5.21
N SER A 43 -6.22 -4.88 -5.92
CA SER A 43 -6.98 -4.86 -7.19
C SER A 43 -6.35 -5.59 -8.36
N ASP A 44 -5.05 -5.85 -8.35
CA ASP A 44 -4.32 -6.30 -9.54
C ASP A 44 -3.75 -7.72 -9.45
N LEU A 45 -4.34 -8.54 -8.60
CA LEU A 45 -4.06 -9.97 -8.65
C LEU A 45 -4.83 -10.59 -9.82
N SER A 46 -4.24 -10.52 -11.01
CA SER A 46 -4.61 -11.41 -12.10
C SER A 46 -4.49 -12.84 -11.58
N VAL A 47 -5.63 -13.51 -11.55
CA VAL A 47 -5.87 -14.87 -11.12
C VAL A 47 -4.71 -15.80 -11.51
N VAL A 48 -3.77 -16.00 -10.61
CA VAL A 48 -2.88 -17.16 -10.66
C VAL A 48 -2.89 -17.81 -9.28
N THR A 49 -3.74 -18.84 -9.23
CA THR A 49 -3.61 -19.99 -8.34
C THR A 49 -3.05 -19.73 -6.93
N ARG A 50 -3.95 -19.56 -5.95
CA ARG A 50 -3.80 -20.05 -4.57
C ARG A 50 -2.44 -19.85 -3.88
N ALA A 51 -1.92 -18.67 -3.88
CA ALA A 51 -0.95 -18.25 -2.89
C ALA A 51 -1.31 -16.84 -2.48
N SER A 52 -1.99 -16.76 -1.36
CA SER A 52 -2.27 -15.61 -0.53
C SER A 52 -1.99 -14.23 -1.12
N SER A 53 -3.00 -13.67 -1.75
CA SER A 53 -3.13 -12.25 -1.98
C SER A 53 -3.58 -11.50 -0.72
N THR A 54 -3.36 -12.07 0.41
CA THR A 54 -3.58 -11.42 1.69
C THR A 54 -2.42 -10.46 1.89
N LEU A 55 -2.73 -9.21 2.22
CA LEU A 55 -1.80 -8.31 2.88
C LEU A 55 -1.30 -9.02 4.14
N GLU A 56 -0.30 -9.88 3.99
CA GLU A 56 0.17 -10.80 5.03
C GLU A 56 0.69 -10.06 6.26
N PHE A 57 0.88 -8.74 6.15
CA PHE A 57 1.55 -8.00 7.20
C PHE A 57 1.01 -6.60 7.26
N GLY A 58 0.07 -6.30 8.08
CA GLY A 58 -0.04 -4.93 8.19
C GLY A 58 -1.26 -4.42 8.91
N GLU A 59 -1.22 -3.15 8.94
CA GLU A 59 -2.17 -2.32 9.62
C GLU A 59 -2.87 -1.47 8.56
N LEU A 60 -4.17 -1.66 8.43
CA LEU A 60 -5.04 -0.91 7.55
C LEU A 60 -5.66 0.26 8.32
N GLY A 61 -5.69 1.42 7.71
CA GLY A 61 -6.48 2.56 8.18
C GLY A 61 -7.88 2.54 7.56
N LEU A 62 -8.92 2.67 8.40
CA LEU A 62 -10.29 2.66 7.94
C LEU A 62 -11.08 3.83 8.51
N TYR A 63 -11.84 4.48 7.63
CA TYR A 63 -12.89 5.43 7.96
C TYR A 63 -14.22 4.89 7.47
N ILE A 64 -15.26 5.00 8.28
CA ILE A 64 -16.61 4.66 7.90
C ILE A 64 -17.51 5.84 8.26
N THR A 65 -18.33 6.27 7.30
CA THR A 65 -19.35 7.29 7.49
C THR A 65 -20.72 6.74 7.08
N ARG A 66 -21.79 7.40 7.48
CA ARG A 66 -23.14 7.07 6.99
C ARG A 66 -23.26 7.52 5.54
N ASN A 67 -24.07 6.78 4.77
CA ASN A 67 -24.38 7.10 3.39
C ASN A 67 -24.72 8.58 3.20
N GLY A 68 -24.07 9.22 2.21
CA GLY A 68 -24.27 10.61 1.84
C GLY A 68 -23.45 11.62 2.62
N ASP A 69 -22.74 11.22 3.67
CA ASP A 69 -21.80 12.08 4.41
C ASP A 69 -20.37 11.81 3.94
N LYS A 70 -20.04 12.33 2.75
CA LYS A 70 -18.72 12.16 2.14
C LYS A 70 -17.62 13.00 2.78
N THR A 71 -17.96 13.83 3.76
CA THR A 71 -16.99 14.62 4.47
C THR A 71 -16.36 13.79 5.57
N LEU A 72 -15.07 13.50 5.45
CA LEU A 72 -14.28 12.87 6.51
C LEU A 72 -14.15 13.77 7.77
N GLN A 73 -14.95 14.82 7.86
CA GLN A 73 -14.97 15.75 9.01
C GLN A 73 -16.26 15.58 9.82
N GLY A 74 -16.16 14.84 10.90
CA GLY A 74 -17.02 15.06 12.06
C GLY A 74 -18.16 14.09 12.33
N LYS A 75 -18.48 13.10 11.49
CA LYS A 75 -19.54 12.11 11.76
C LYS A 75 -19.14 10.69 11.38
N TYR A 76 -18.02 10.24 11.89
CA TYR A 76 -17.54 8.89 11.65
C TYR A 76 -18.26 7.86 12.51
N LEU A 77 -18.67 6.75 11.92
CA LEU A 77 -18.89 5.50 12.66
C LEU A 77 -17.54 4.91 13.08
N CYS A 78 -16.52 5.08 12.21
CA CYS A 78 -15.17 4.63 12.40
C CYS A 78 -14.22 5.74 11.91
N ASN A 79 -13.34 6.24 12.76
CA ASN A 79 -12.46 7.36 12.45
C ASN A 79 -11.01 6.92 12.55
N ASN A 80 -10.35 6.74 11.40
CA ASN A 80 -8.97 6.27 11.29
C ASN A 80 -8.67 5.07 12.19
N ALA A 81 -9.56 4.09 12.19
CA ALA A 81 -9.35 2.89 12.99
C ALA A 81 -8.25 2.03 12.37
N GLN A 82 -7.35 1.58 13.23
CA GLN A 82 -6.29 0.65 12.89
C GLN A 82 -6.82 -0.77 12.92
N PHE A 83 -6.91 -1.41 11.76
CA PHE A 83 -7.20 -2.83 11.65
C PHE A 83 -5.91 -3.58 11.41
N THR A 84 -5.68 -4.64 12.19
CA THR A 84 -4.50 -5.49 12.09
C THR A 84 -4.89 -6.86 11.56
N TYR A 85 -4.13 -7.39 10.61
CA TYR A 85 -4.32 -8.74 10.09
C TYR A 85 -3.64 -9.76 11.01
N GLY A 86 -4.38 -10.78 11.41
CA GLY A 86 -3.89 -11.86 12.27
C GLY A 86 -4.43 -13.23 11.85
N ILE A 87 -4.17 -14.24 12.66
CA ILE A 87 -4.57 -15.64 12.37
C ILE A 87 -6.09 -15.82 12.17
N ASN A 88 -6.87 -14.92 12.74
CA ASN A 88 -8.33 -14.92 12.63
C ASN A 88 -8.87 -13.88 11.62
N GLY A 89 -8.00 -13.34 10.75
CA GLY A 89 -8.33 -12.27 9.81
C GLY A 89 -8.12 -10.87 10.39
N TRP A 90 -8.82 -9.89 9.83
CA TRP A 90 -8.71 -8.49 10.23
C TRP A 90 -9.45 -8.24 11.55
N SER A 91 -8.79 -7.56 12.47
CA SER A 91 -9.33 -7.20 13.78
C SER A 91 -8.93 -5.78 14.17
N CYS A 92 -9.75 -5.15 15.00
CA CYS A 92 -9.53 -3.84 15.57
C CYS A 92 -9.82 -3.88 17.06
N THR A 93 -9.23 -2.96 17.83
CA THR A 93 -9.47 -2.85 19.28
C THR A 93 -10.94 -2.58 19.59
N ASN A 94 -11.61 -1.78 18.75
CA ASN A 94 -13.02 -1.46 18.88
C ASN A 94 -13.85 -2.32 17.91
N THR A 95 -15.03 -2.75 18.34
CA THR A 95 -16.01 -3.37 17.43
C THR A 95 -16.90 -2.29 16.84
N TYR A 96 -17.03 -2.28 15.52
CA TYR A 96 -17.92 -1.39 14.79
C TYR A 96 -19.12 -2.18 14.26
N TYR A 97 -20.27 -1.54 14.15
CA TYR A 97 -21.52 -2.20 13.84
C TYR A 97 -22.24 -1.51 12.67
N TRP A 98 -22.91 -2.29 11.87
CA TRP A 98 -23.91 -1.78 10.94
C TRP A 98 -25.10 -1.19 11.70
N ALA A 99 -25.69 -0.12 11.15
CA ALA A 99 -26.86 0.51 11.79
C ALA A 99 -28.12 -0.37 11.73
N ALA A 100 -28.26 -1.17 10.69
CA ALA A 100 -29.38 -2.09 10.47
C ALA A 100 -29.03 -3.10 9.35
N ASP A 101 -29.84 -4.14 9.15
CA ASP A 101 -29.66 -5.14 8.10
C ASP A 101 -29.58 -4.54 6.68
N ASN A 102 -30.33 -3.47 6.43
CA ASN A 102 -30.37 -2.78 5.13
C ASN A 102 -29.63 -1.45 5.12
N ALA A 103 -28.77 -1.23 6.10
CA ALA A 103 -27.99 -0.01 6.18
C ALA A 103 -26.95 0.07 5.04
N THR A 104 -26.66 1.30 4.63
CA THR A 104 -25.56 1.59 3.72
C THR A 104 -24.56 2.53 4.39
N ILE A 105 -23.31 2.36 4.03
CA ILE A 105 -22.18 3.17 4.51
C ILE A 105 -21.35 3.66 3.34
N ASP A 106 -20.57 4.71 3.61
CA ASP A 106 -19.44 5.10 2.79
C ASP A 106 -18.17 4.77 3.58
N TYR A 107 -17.10 4.32 2.90
CA TYR A 107 -15.84 4.08 3.57
C TYR A 107 -14.65 4.59 2.77
N VAL A 108 -13.56 4.82 3.50
CA VAL A 108 -12.22 5.02 2.96
C VAL A 108 -11.29 4.07 3.66
N ALA A 109 -10.58 3.27 2.88
CA ALA A 109 -9.56 2.34 3.36
C ALA A 109 -8.22 2.66 2.72
N TYR A 110 -7.14 2.53 3.49
CA TYR A 110 -5.79 2.75 2.99
C TYR A 110 -4.77 1.89 3.74
N TYR A 111 -3.68 1.59 3.09
CA TYR A 111 -2.58 0.80 3.63
C TYR A 111 -1.22 1.41 3.18
N PRO A 112 -0.19 1.43 4.03
CA PRO A 112 -0.19 1.06 5.46
C PRO A 112 -0.84 2.13 6.35
N TYR A 113 -1.35 1.72 7.50
CA TYR A 113 -1.94 2.60 8.50
C TYR A 113 -0.99 3.75 8.90
N GLN A 114 -1.55 4.94 9.05
CA GLN A 114 -0.86 6.11 9.56
C GLN A 114 -1.57 6.62 10.81
N SER A 115 -0.86 6.69 11.92
CA SER A 115 -1.42 7.21 13.18
C SER A 115 -1.70 8.72 13.13
N THR A 116 -1.02 9.44 12.21
CA THR A 116 -1.18 10.86 12.02
C THR A 116 -1.77 11.14 10.64
N VAL A 117 -3.02 11.58 10.63
CA VAL A 117 -3.71 12.10 9.45
C VAL A 117 -4.16 13.53 9.78
N THR A 118 -3.76 14.50 9.00
CA THR A 118 -4.10 15.91 9.22
C THR A 118 -5.26 16.32 8.31
N GLY A 119 -6.43 16.53 8.89
CA GLY A 119 -7.65 16.68 8.10
C GLY A 119 -7.92 15.39 7.32
N ASN A 120 -7.93 15.50 5.98
CA ASN A 120 -8.12 14.36 5.08
C ASN A 120 -6.82 13.96 4.36
N TYR A 121 -5.65 14.43 4.84
CA TYR A 121 -4.39 14.29 4.12
C TYR A 121 -3.38 13.42 4.86
N ILE A 122 -2.75 12.51 4.13
CA ILE A 122 -1.58 11.75 4.55
C ILE A 122 -0.33 12.39 3.94
N SER A 123 0.65 12.76 4.75
CA SER A 123 1.97 13.11 4.27
C SER A 123 2.75 11.84 3.94
N TRP A 124 3.32 11.78 2.73
CA TRP A 124 4.00 10.59 2.25
C TRP A 124 5.39 10.91 1.72
N ASP A 125 6.34 10.01 1.99
CA ASP A 125 7.74 10.15 1.61
C ASP A 125 8.25 8.82 1.08
N VAL A 126 8.70 8.80 -0.19
CA VAL A 126 9.22 7.61 -0.86
C VAL A 126 10.75 7.64 -1.05
N ILE A 127 11.46 8.49 -0.31
CA ILE A 127 12.91 8.63 -0.50
C ILE A 127 13.69 7.35 -0.12
N ASP A 128 13.23 6.62 0.91
CA ASP A 128 13.84 5.35 1.33
C ASP A 128 13.17 4.17 0.64
N GLN A 129 13.76 3.75 -0.48
CA GLN A 129 13.23 2.66 -1.31
C GLN A 129 13.44 1.25 -0.73
N ARG A 130 14.21 1.13 0.36
CA ARG A 130 14.43 -0.16 1.04
C ARG A 130 13.26 -0.52 1.96
N ASN A 131 12.38 0.41 2.22
CA ASN A 131 11.20 0.18 3.04
C ASN A 131 9.99 -0.19 2.18
N VAL A 132 9.54 -1.42 2.29
CA VAL A 132 8.38 -1.98 1.54
C VAL A 132 7.08 -1.22 1.77
N ASN A 133 6.93 -0.52 2.91
CA ASN A 133 5.74 0.25 3.24
C ASN A 133 5.69 1.64 2.55
N ARG A 134 6.47 1.86 1.48
CA ARG A 134 6.40 3.09 0.68
C ARG A 134 5.33 3.06 -0.38
N ASP A 135 4.76 1.92 -0.67
CA ASP A 135 3.63 1.79 -1.55
C ASP A 135 2.32 2.08 -0.79
N LEU A 136 1.71 3.20 -1.15
CA LEU A 136 0.41 3.57 -0.58
C LEU A 136 -0.70 2.93 -1.41
N LEU A 137 -1.52 2.12 -0.73
CA LEU A 137 -2.70 1.50 -1.31
C LEU A 137 -3.95 2.19 -0.78
N TYR A 138 -4.99 2.30 -1.59
CA TYR A 138 -6.19 3.06 -1.26
C TYR A 138 -7.43 2.54 -1.96
N GLN A 139 -8.57 2.69 -1.28
CA GLN A 139 -9.89 2.56 -1.86
C GLN A 139 -10.87 3.47 -1.12
N ASN A 140 -11.78 4.10 -1.86
CA ASN A 140 -13.00 4.67 -1.33
C ASN A 140 -14.21 4.03 -2.01
N ALA A 141 -15.28 3.89 -1.27
CA ALA A 141 -16.55 3.40 -1.80
C ALA A 141 -17.72 4.08 -1.10
N SER A 142 -18.81 4.21 -1.82
CA SER A 142 -20.04 4.84 -1.34
C SER A 142 -21.23 3.92 -1.55
N ASN A 143 -22.25 4.07 -0.71
CA ASN A 143 -23.48 3.27 -0.76
C ASN A 143 -23.24 1.76 -0.61
N VAL A 144 -22.23 1.37 0.16
CA VAL A 144 -21.93 -0.04 0.43
C VAL A 144 -23.02 -0.59 1.34
N ALA A 145 -23.75 -1.57 0.84
CA ALA A 145 -24.85 -2.17 1.57
C ALA A 145 -24.35 -3.23 2.56
N ASN A 146 -25.02 -3.32 3.71
CA ASN A 146 -24.90 -4.47 4.58
C ASN A 146 -25.44 -5.73 3.86
N THR A 147 -24.65 -6.78 3.90
CA THR A 147 -25.00 -8.10 3.32
C THR A 147 -25.17 -9.14 4.43
N ASP A 148 -25.64 -10.33 4.09
CA ASP A 148 -25.80 -11.43 5.07
C ASP A 148 -24.49 -11.80 5.80
N SER A 149 -23.34 -11.51 5.19
CA SER A 149 -22.02 -11.73 5.79
C SER A 149 -21.60 -10.64 6.77
N HIS A 150 -22.27 -9.48 6.74
CA HIS A 150 -21.90 -8.27 7.49
C HIS A 150 -20.44 -7.84 7.26
N SER A 151 -19.89 -8.18 6.09
CA SER A 151 -18.51 -7.89 5.70
C SER A 151 -18.46 -6.71 4.75
N ILE A 152 -17.41 -5.91 4.89
CA ILE A 152 -17.00 -4.93 3.89
C ILE A 152 -15.90 -5.57 3.03
N ASP A 153 -16.17 -5.72 1.74
CA ASP A 153 -15.20 -6.19 0.77
C ASP A 153 -14.39 -5.00 0.26
N ILE A 154 -13.12 -4.94 0.63
CA ILE A 154 -12.18 -3.87 0.30
C ILE A 154 -11.21 -4.40 -0.74
N THR A 155 -11.08 -3.69 -1.88
CA THR A 155 -10.09 -3.98 -2.91
C THR A 155 -9.19 -2.76 -3.08
N LEU A 156 -8.05 -2.78 -2.40
CA LEU A 156 -7.09 -1.67 -2.43
C LEU A 156 -6.38 -1.60 -3.78
N GLY A 157 -6.21 -0.39 -4.31
CA GLY A 157 -5.42 -0.12 -5.51
C GLY A 157 -4.15 0.66 -5.19
N HIS A 158 -3.12 0.49 -6.01
CA HIS A 158 -1.90 1.28 -5.93
C HIS A 158 -2.19 2.74 -6.31
N VAL A 159 -1.81 3.68 -5.47
CA VAL A 159 -1.94 5.12 -5.75
C VAL A 159 -0.58 5.79 -5.98
N CYS A 160 0.51 5.09 -5.77
CA CYS A 160 1.84 5.44 -6.26
C CYS A 160 2.07 4.96 -7.69
N SER A 161 3.20 5.32 -8.29
CA SER A 161 3.73 4.69 -9.51
C SER A 161 4.98 3.90 -9.18
N LYS A 162 5.36 2.97 -10.06
CA LYS A 162 6.56 2.16 -9.94
C LYS A 162 7.44 2.35 -11.16
N LEU A 163 8.73 2.54 -10.96
CA LEU A 163 9.73 2.53 -12.03
C LEU A 163 10.66 1.34 -11.83
N VAL A 164 10.76 0.49 -12.84
CA VAL A 164 11.74 -0.60 -12.93
C VAL A 164 12.79 -0.22 -13.96
N VAL A 165 14.06 -0.29 -13.60
CA VAL A 165 15.18 -0.07 -14.51
C VAL A 165 15.94 -1.38 -14.69
N ASN A 166 15.89 -1.90 -15.89
CA ASN A 166 16.63 -3.08 -16.32
C ASN A 166 17.92 -2.64 -17.03
N VAL A 167 19.05 -3.15 -16.59
CA VAL A 167 20.31 -2.99 -17.33
C VAL A 167 20.55 -4.27 -18.13
N SER A 168 20.43 -4.16 -19.46
CA SER A 168 20.49 -5.34 -20.33
C SER A 168 21.93 -5.70 -20.73
N LYS A 169 22.86 -4.77 -20.65
CA LYS A 169 24.26 -5.00 -21.04
C LYS A 169 25.19 -3.92 -20.50
N LEU A 170 26.40 -4.30 -20.12
CA LEU A 170 27.54 -3.41 -19.97
C LEU A 170 28.36 -3.43 -21.26
N GLY A 171 28.92 -2.25 -21.63
CA GLY A 171 29.79 -2.13 -22.79
C GLY A 171 31.03 -3.01 -22.66
N SER A 172 31.55 -3.50 -23.78
CA SER A 172 32.76 -4.33 -23.82
C SER A 172 34.03 -3.60 -23.34
N GLU A 173 33.96 -2.30 -23.26
CA GLU A 173 35.01 -1.40 -22.72
C GLU A 173 35.01 -1.33 -21.19
N ILE A 174 33.94 -1.77 -20.52
CA ILE A 174 33.88 -1.90 -19.07
C ILE A 174 34.57 -3.22 -18.70
N ALA A 175 35.44 -3.19 -17.71
CA ALA A 175 36.21 -4.36 -17.29
C ALA A 175 35.30 -5.54 -16.95
N GLU A 176 35.69 -6.72 -17.36
CA GLU A 176 34.95 -7.95 -17.07
C GLU A 176 34.81 -8.13 -15.54
N GLY A 177 33.64 -8.46 -15.08
CA GLY A 177 33.33 -8.64 -13.67
C GLY A 177 32.87 -7.38 -12.93
N THR A 178 32.98 -6.18 -13.56
CA THR A 178 32.42 -4.93 -13.01
C THR A 178 30.90 -5.04 -12.89
N LYS A 179 30.36 -4.57 -11.75
CA LYS A 179 28.93 -4.63 -11.43
C LYS A 179 28.36 -3.24 -11.22
N ILE A 180 27.05 -3.14 -11.38
CA ILE A 180 26.33 -1.92 -11.02
C ILE A 180 26.11 -1.94 -9.52
N SER A 181 26.63 -0.91 -8.82
CA SER A 181 26.52 -0.78 -7.37
C SER A 181 25.25 -0.05 -6.95
N SER A 182 24.82 0.97 -7.72
CA SER A 182 23.58 1.70 -7.43
C SER A 182 23.06 2.45 -8.64
N ILE A 183 21.76 2.74 -8.62
CA ILE A 183 21.10 3.69 -9.53
C ILE A 183 20.35 4.72 -8.69
N LYS A 184 20.53 6.01 -9.01
CA LYS A 184 19.78 7.12 -8.41
C LYS A 184 18.94 7.82 -9.46
N ILE A 185 17.78 8.29 -9.04
CA ILE A 185 16.89 9.13 -9.83
C ILE A 185 16.99 10.55 -9.28
N GLY A 186 17.44 11.48 -10.11
CA GLY A 186 17.43 12.91 -9.80
C GLY A 186 16.31 13.63 -10.55
N GLY A 187 15.85 14.77 -10.02
CA GLY A 187 14.86 15.62 -10.67
C GLY A 187 13.39 15.34 -10.31
N LEU A 188 13.10 14.26 -9.61
CA LEU A 188 11.76 13.93 -9.14
C LEU A 188 11.54 14.37 -7.67
N LYS A 189 10.30 14.62 -7.31
CA LYS A 189 9.86 14.95 -5.95
C LYS A 189 9.53 13.67 -5.20
N PRO A 190 10.27 13.31 -4.13
CA PRO A 190 10.00 12.08 -3.38
C PRO A 190 8.91 12.22 -2.33
N LYS A 191 8.37 13.43 -2.12
CA LYS A 191 7.36 13.71 -1.11
C LYS A 191 6.09 14.25 -1.73
N GLY A 192 4.99 14.07 -1.00
CA GLY A 192 3.70 14.62 -1.37
C GLY A 192 2.66 14.41 -0.28
N THR A 193 1.50 15.01 -0.45
CA THR A 193 0.33 14.76 0.37
C THR A 193 -0.73 14.03 -0.46
N PHE A 194 -1.33 13.01 0.13
CA PHE A 194 -2.41 12.25 -0.47
C PHE A 194 -3.74 12.60 0.18
N ASN A 195 -4.73 12.98 -0.62
CA ASN A 195 -6.06 13.31 -0.15
C ASN A 195 -6.93 12.05 -0.08
N LEU A 196 -7.31 11.64 1.11
CA LEU A 196 -8.15 10.47 1.37
C LEU A 196 -9.59 10.62 0.87
N THR A 197 -10.07 11.86 0.62
CA THR A 197 -11.45 12.07 0.18
C THR A 197 -11.64 11.74 -1.29
N ASP A 198 -10.68 12.09 -2.13
CA ASP A 198 -10.77 11.99 -3.59
C ASP A 198 -9.67 11.14 -4.24
N GLY A 199 -8.70 10.66 -3.46
CA GLY A 199 -7.63 9.82 -3.96
C GLY A 199 -6.59 10.57 -4.80
N THR A 200 -6.40 11.86 -4.59
CA THR A 200 -5.47 12.69 -5.37
C THR A 200 -4.18 13.00 -4.64
N TRP A 201 -3.12 13.22 -5.40
CA TRP A 201 -1.81 13.66 -4.90
C TRP A 201 -1.60 15.15 -5.08
N ASP A 202 -0.95 15.77 -4.10
CA ASP A 202 -0.36 17.10 -4.21
C ASP A 202 1.11 17.06 -3.78
N SER A 203 2.01 17.38 -4.70
CA SER A 203 3.44 17.58 -4.47
C SER A 203 3.91 18.96 -4.92
N SER A 204 3.00 19.92 -5.14
CA SER A 204 3.31 21.24 -5.69
C SER A 204 4.36 21.99 -4.87
N ASN A 205 4.29 21.91 -3.54
CA ASN A 205 5.18 22.58 -2.61
C ASN A 205 6.46 21.79 -2.27
N GLU A 206 6.62 20.60 -2.83
CA GLU A 206 7.77 19.75 -2.54
C GLU A 206 8.95 20.05 -3.46
N THR A 207 10.16 19.74 -2.99
CA THR A 207 11.40 19.90 -3.75
C THR A 207 11.88 18.57 -4.31
N ALA A 208 12.51 18.60 -5.48
CA ALA A 208 13.16 17.43 -6.03
C ALA A 208 14.35 17.01 -5.18
N ALA A 209 14.58 15.72 -5.04
CA ALA A 209 15.72 15.13 -4.36
C ALA A 209 16.10 13.80 -5.01
N ASP A 210 17.34 13.35 -4.78
CA ASP A 210 17.81 12.08 -5.29
C ASP A 210 17.10 10.93 -4.58
N ILE A 211 16.58 10.00 -5.36
CA ILE A 211 15.96 8.75 -4.91
C ILE A 211 16.90 7.61 -5.27
N GLU A 212 17.45 6.91 -4.29
CA GLU A 212 18.27 5.73 -4.52
C GLU A 212 17.36 4.52 -4.72
N MET A 213 17.46 3.89 -5.91
CA MET A 213 16.61 2.75 -6.26
C MET A 213 17.00 1.49 -5.48
N ALA A 214 16.03 0.65 -5.17
CA ALA A 214 16.27 -0.67 -4.59
C ALA A 214 16.74 -1.64 -5.68
N ALA A 215 17.82 -2.38 -5.40
CA ALA A 215 18.33 -3.42 -6.30
C ALA A 215 17.57 -4.74 -6.08
N PHE A 216 17.25 -5.46 -7.16
CA PHE A 216 16.77 -6.83 -7.05
C PHE A 216 17.92 -7.77 -6.68
N VAL A 217 17.66 -8.70 -5.77
CA VAL A 217 18.62 -9.76 -5.42
C VAL A 217 18.93 -10.63 -6.64
N THR A 218 17.89 -10.94 -7.45
CA THR A 218 18.02 -11.64 -8.71
C THR A 218 17.50 -10.75 -9.82
N PRO A 219 18.36 -10.33 -10.77
CA PRO A 219 17.93 -9.54 -11.90
C PRO A 219 16.85 -10.25 -12.73
N ASN A 220 16.05 -9.48 -13.46
CA ASN A 220 15.13 -10.02 -14.44
C ASN A 220 15.88 -10.86 -15.49
N GLN A 221 15.21 -11.86 -16.06
CA GLN A 221 15.82 -12.78 -17.00
C GLN A 221 16.50 -12.03 -18.17
N GLY A 222 17.78 -12.34 -18.40
CA GLY A 222 18.58 -11.73 -19.47
C GLY A 222 19.07 -10.32 -19.18
N MET A 223 18.98 -9.87 -17.92
CA MET A 223 19.48 -8.57 -17.47
C MET A 223 20.72 -8.73 -16.58
N GLU A 224 21.65 -7.78 -16.68
CA GLU A 224 22.83 -7.69 -15.81
C GLU A 224 22.45 -7.25 -14.40
N ALA A 225 21.50 -6.31 -14.30
CA ALA A 225 20.95 -5.83 -13.06
C ALA A 225 19.51 -5.31 -13.24
N THR A 226 18.73 -5.33 -12.18
CA THR A 226 17.39 -4.76 -12.13
C THR A 226 17.26 -3.94 -10.85
N PHE A 227 16.70 -2.75 -10.98
CA PHE A 227 16.42 -1.83 -9.88
C PHE A 227 14.97 -1.37 -9.95
N GLU A 228 14.40 -1.03 -8.81
CA GLU A 228 13.05 -0.47 -8.75
C GLU A 228 12.95 0.72 -7.80
N ALA A 229 11.98 1.57 -8.06
CA ALA A 229 11.59 2.66 -7.17
C ALA A 229 10.09 2.89 -7.20
N ILE A 230 9.53 3.17 -6.04
CA ILE A 230 8.17 3.68 -5.88
C ILE A 230 8.23 5.20 -5.95
N LEU A 231 7.34 5.81 -6.73
CA LEU A 231 7.34 7.23 -7.01
C LEU A 231 5.99 7.86 -6.69
N ILE A 232 6.00 9.10 -6.21
CA ILE A 232 4.79 9.92 -6.18
C ILE A 232 4.40 10.25 -7.63
N PRO A 233 3.13 10.10 -8.03
CA PRO A 233 2.66 10.45 -9.36
C PRO A 233 2.98 11.90 -9.72
N GLN A 234 3.67 12.12 -10.83
CA GLN A 234 4.12 13.43 -11.27
C GLN A 234 4.54 13.42 -12.72
N THR A 235 4.65 14.60 -13.33
CA THR A 235 5.22 14.79 -14.69
C THR A 235 6.45 15.66 -14.59
N ALA A 236 7.63 15.11 -14.91
CA ALA A 236 8.88 15.86 -14.88
C ALA A 236 9.95 15.17 -15.75
N PRO A 237 10.97 15.93 -16.22
CA PRO A 237 12.21 15.33 -16.68
C PRO A 237 12.98 14.76 -15.49
N PHE A 238 13.76 13.70 -15.70
CA PHE A 238 14.58 13.10 -14.65
C PHE A 238 15.93 12.63 -15.18
N THR A 239 16.86 12.38 -14.27
CA THR A 239 18.19 11.87 -14.61
C THR A 239 18.42 10.58 -13.84
N LEU A 240 18.91 9.54 -14.51
CA LEU A 240 19.45 8.37 -13.85
C LEU A 240 20.96 8.55 -13.71
N THR A 241 21.47 8.40 -12.50
CA THR A 241 22.91 8.30 -12.20
C THR A 241 23.20 6.86 -11.86
N ILE A 242 23.98 6.20 -12.72
CA ILE A 242 24.38 4.80 -12.59
C ILE A 242 25.80 4.74 -12.07
N ARG A 243 26.03 4.09 -10.95
CA ARG A 243 27.34 3.90 -10.37
C ARG A 243 27.78 2.45 -10.45
N LEU A 244 29.02 2.24 -10.87
CA LEU A 244 29.65 0.93 -10.89
C LEU A 244 30.48 0.70 -9.60
N ASP A 245 30.89 -0.53 -9.35
CA ASP A 245 31.68 -0.93 -8.19
C ASP A 245 33.15 -0.49 -8.27
N ASP A 246 33.62 -0.08 -9.45
CA ASP A 246 34.91 0.58 -9.67
C ASP A 246 34.85 2.12 -9.40
N ASN A 247 33.70 2.63 -8.94
CA ASN A 247 33.37 4.03 -8.70
C ASN A 247 33.15 4.88 -9.97
N SER A 248 33.12 4.31 -11.15
CA SER A 248 32.71 5.02 -12.35
C SER A 248 31.24 5.42 -12.27
N GLU A 249 30.90 6.60 -12.77
CA GLU A 249 29.54 7.12 -12.82
C GLU A 249 29.11 7.48 -14.23
N TYR A 250 27.90 7.13 -14.58
CA TYR A 250 27.25 7.41 -15.85
C TYR A 250 25.91 8.09 -15.60
N GLN A 251 25.57 9.04 -16.48
CA GLN A 251 24.31 9.76 -16.38
C GLN A 251 23.49 9.59 -17.64
N LEU A 252 22.19 9.42 -17.45
CA LEU A 252 21.18 9.38 -18.52
C LEU A 252 20.10 10.42 -18.20
N ALA A 253 20.05 11.48 -19.00
CA ALA A 253 18.94 12.41 -18.95
C ALA A 253 17.74 11.84 -19.71
N VAL A 254 16.61 11.75 -19.03
CA VAL A 254 15.34 11.30 -19.62
C VAL A 254 14.42 12.52 -19.77
N PRO A 255 13.86 12.75 -20.95
CA PRO A 255 12.90 13.83 -21.17
C PRO A 255 11.70 13.74 -20.24
N SER A 256 10.90 14.81 -20.16
CA SER A 256 9.71 14.83 -19.33
C SER A 256 8.83 13.61 -19.58
N HIS A 257 8.53 12.91 -18.51
CA HIS A 257 7.70 11.71 -18.49
C HIS A 257 6.62 11.83 -17.43
N THR A 258 5.44 11.25 -17.69
CA THR A 258 4.33 11.23 -16.73
C THR A 258 4.30 9.89 -16.02
N PHE A 259 4.49 9.93 -14.71
CA PHE A 259 4.29 8.79 -13.83
C PHE A 259 2.88 8.84 -13.26
N ALA A 260 1.98 7.98 -13.76
CA ALA A 260 0.59 7.91 -13.33
C ALA A 260 0.42 6.95 -12.15
N ALA A 261 -0.55 7.21 -11.29
CA ALA A 261 -0.94 6.29 -10.20
C ALA A 261 -1.29 4.90 -10.74
N GLY A 262 -0.97 3.85 -9.99
CA GLY A 262 -1.30 2.47 -10.33
C GLY A 262 -0.61 1.94 -11.59
N THR A 263 0.49 2.58 -12.02
CA THR A 263 1.19 2.21 -13.26
C THR A 263 2.63 1.84 -12.97
N CYS A 264 3.07 0.72 -13.53
CA CYS A 264 4.46 0.28 -13.55
C CYS A 264 5.11 0.65 -14.88
N TYR A 265 6.21 1.37 -14.81
CA TYR A 265 7.05 1.74 -15.94
C TYR A 265 8.31 0.91 -15.93
N THR A 266 8.64 0.31 -17.07
CA THR A 266 9.89 -0.44 -17.24
C THR A 266 10.76 0.26 -18.26
N LEU A 267 11.96 0.61 -17.84
CA LEU A 267 12.99 1.23 -18.65
C LEU A 267 14.15 0.26 -18.79
N THR A 268 14.52 -0.07 -20.03
CA THR A 268 15.71 -0.88 -20.31
C THR A 268 16.83 0.01 -20.79
N ILE A 269 18.01 -0.09 -20.18
CA ILE A 269 19.19 0.69 -20.52
C ILE A 269 20.38 -0.21 -20.85
N GLN A 270 21.35 0.37 -21.57
CA GLN A 270 22.69 -0.21 -21.78
C GLN A 270 23.71 0.82 -21.32
N VAL A 271 24.68 0.38 -20.55
CA VAL A 271 25.76 1.24 -20.02
C VAL A 271 27.03 0.96 -20.82
N GLY A 272 27.58 1.97 -21.46
CA GLY A 272 28.87 1.93 -22.16
C GLY A 272 29.84 2.97 -21.62
N GLN A 273 31.11 2.93 -22.00
CA GLN A 273 32.16 3.77 -21.44
C GLN A 273 31.88 5.28 -21.61
N ASP A 274 31.32 5.67 -22.75
CA ASP A 274 31.12 7.09 -23.07
C ASP A 274 29.66 7.54 -22.94
N LYS A 275 28.72 6.61 -22.77
CA LYS A 275 27.28 6.96 -22.72
C LYS A 275 26.40 5.83 -22.19
N VAL A 276 25.26 6.23 -21.65
CA VAL A 276 24.11 5.35 -21.41
C VAL A 276 23.13 5.49 -22.56
N ASN A 277 22.75 4.37 -23.16
CA ASN A 277 21.73 4.35 -24.21
C ASN A 277 20.37 4.08 -23.57
N LEU A 278 19.44 4.97 -23.84
CA LEU A 278 18.04 4.83 -23.46
C LEU A 278 17.35 3.84 -24.42
N GLY A 279 16.80 2.77 -23.88
CA GLY A 279 15.84 1.92 -24.59
C GLY A 279 14.42 2.47 -24.51
N ASN A 280 13.45 1.65 -24.84
CA ASN A 280 12.04 2.03 -24.75
C ASN A 280 11.57 2.04 -23.29
N ILE A 281 10.74 3.02 -22.93
CA ILE A 281 9.97 3.00 -21.71
C ILE A 281 8.65 2.29 -22.03
N THR A 282 8.40 1.16 -21.41
CA THR A 282 7.12 0.44 -21.49
C THR A 282 6.31 0.72 -20.22
N GLN A 283 4.99 0.73 -20.38
CA GLN A 283 4.08 0.91 -19.24
C GLN A 283 3.09 -0.26 -19.18
N THR A 284 2.81 -0.72 -18.00
CA THR A 284 1.80 -1.73 -17.71
C THR A 284 1.00 -1.30 -16.49
N PRO A 285 -0.26 -1.74 -16.34
CA PRO A 285 -0.91 -1.63 -15.04
C PRO A 285 0.01 -2.20 -13.98
N TRP A 286 0.09 -1.57 -12.83
CA TRP A 286 0.87 -2.11 -11.73
C TRP A 286 0.13 -3.33 -11.18
N SER A 287 0.50 -4.49 -11.67
CA SER A 287 0.13 -5.78 -11.12
C SER A 287 1.37 -6.36 -10.45
N GLU A 288 1.21 -6.93 -9.28
CA GLU A 288 2.27 -7.70 -8.64
C GLU A 288 2.55 -8.96 -9.47
N VAL A 289 3.37 -8.81 -10.51
CA VAL A 289 3.99 -9.95 -11.16
C VAL A 289 5.10 -10.41 -10.24
N ASN A 290 5.03 -11.66 -9.78
CA ASN A 290 6.04 -12.35 -8.98
C ASN A 290 7.46 -11.98 -9.41
N GLY A 291 8.09 -11.09 -8.70
CA GLY A 291 9.45 -10.65 -8.89
C GLY A 291 10.03 -10.19 -7.58
N GLY A 292 10.46 -11.14 -6.76
CA GLY A 292 11.34 -10.90 -5.65
C GLY A 292 10.71 -10.14 -4.48
N SER A 293 10.31 -10.86 -3.44
CA SER A 293 10.15 -10.29 -2.12
C SER A 293 11.38 -9.45 -1.78
N LEU A 294 11.19 -8.18 -1.44
CA LEU A 294 12.17 -7.40 -0.72
C LEU A 294 12.35 -8.06 0.65
N ASN A 295 13.28 -8.99 0.75
CA ASN A 295 13.72 -9.50 2.03
C ASN A 295 14.58 -8.41 2.66
N ALA A 296 14.02 -7.67 3.62
CA ALA A 296 14.81 -6.89 4.56
C ALA A 296 15.73 -7.84 5.31
N GLN A 297 17.03 -7.69 5.16
CA GLN A 297 18.06 -8.17 6.09
C GLN A 297 18.34 -7.06 7.10
#